data_0ed65be3b36f3766630885ce1b4ff674
#
_entry.id   0ed65be3b36f3766630885ce1b4ff674
#
_cell.length_a   1.000
_cell.length_b   1.000
_cell.length_c   1.000
_cell.angle_alpha   90.00
_cell.angle_beta   90.00
_cell.angle_gamma   90.00
#
_symmetry.space_group_name_H-M   'P 1'
#
loop_
_entity.id
_entity.type
_entity.pdbx_description
1 polymer ?
#
loop_
_entity_poly.entity_id
_entity_poly.type
_entity_poly.pdbx_seq_one_letter_code
_entity_poly.pdbx_strand_id
1 'polypeptide(L)'
;MPVPQVDIIVSEWMGYFLLYESMLETVIYARDKWLVSDGILFPDKAVMYVCGVEDGQVKNERIDFWSDVYGFDMTPIRDIALKEPVVDVVEAKAVVTDSVPILHLDILTCTKEQLGFTSSFALKANRNDYIHGLVAYFECAFTQVHKPIGFSTAPFCRYTHWKQTIFYLPETITACQGEVLEGDITCKPNSKNRRDLDIGITLTFHGKHTDVTNTHTEYRLR
;
A
#
# COMPACT_ATOMS: atom_id res chain seq x y z
N MET A 1 10.15 12.63 29.44
CA MET A 1 10.54 13.92 28.82
C MET A 1 10.88 14.91 29.95
N PRO A 2 11.74 15.90 29.68
CA PRO A 2 12.11 16.92 30.71
C PRO A 2 10.98 17.93 30.97
N VAL A 3 9.94 17.94 30.16
CA VAL A 3 8.74 18.79 30.25
C VAL A 3 7.48 17.94 30.35
N PRO A 4 6.43 18.40 31.06
CA PRO A 4 5.20 17.62 31.20
C PRO A 4 4.39 17.52 29.93
N GLN A 5 4.38 18.55 29.10
CA GLN A 5 3.64 18.62 27.83
C GLN A 5 4.43 19.39 26.76
N VAL A 6 4.01 19.24 25.52
CA VAL A 6 4.55 19.93 24.35
C VAL A 6 3.40 20.46 23.46
N ASP A 7 3.65 21.55 22.77
CA ASP A 7 2.68 22.16 21.85
C ASP A 7 2.71 21.54 20.47
N ILE A 8 3.87 20.98 20.06
CA ILE A 8 4.08 20.43 18.73
C ILE A 8 4.83 19.11 18.83
N ILE A 9 4.36 18.10 18.07
CA ILE A 9 5.09 16.86 17.81
C ILE A 9 5.37 16.77 16.31
N VAL A 10 6.65 16.64 15.96
CA VAL A 10 7.09 16.37 14.58
C VAL A 10 7.72 14.98 14.55
N SER A 11 7.28 14.13 13.62
CA SER A 11 7.81 12.77 13.50
C SER A 11 7.79 12.30 12.05
N GLU A 12 8.91 11.75 11.62
CA GLU A 12 8.97 10.93 10.41
C GLU A 12 8.72 9.48 10.86
N TRP A 13 7.47 9.03 10.71
CA TRP A 13 6.98 7.73 11.21
C TRP A 13 6.57 6.77 10.09
N MET A 14 6.52 7.25 8.85
CA MET A 14 6.02 6.48 7.71
C MET A 14 6.99 5.38 7.34
N GLY A 15 6.51 4.15 7.27
CA GLY A 15 7.22 3.01 6.71
C GLY A 15 6.82 2.74 5.27
N TYR A 16 7.36 1.68 4.68
CA TYR A 16 6.82 1.14 3.42
C TYR A 16 5.35 0.77 3.61
N PHE A 17 4.56 0.90 2.54
CA PHE A 17 3.12 0.71 2.67
C PHE A 17 2.54 1.55 3.83
N LEU A 18 3.08 2.76 4.06
CA LEU A 18 2.75 3.68 5.15
C LEU A 18 2.94 3.10 6.57
N LEU A 19 2.41 1.90 6.84
CA LEU A 19 2.25 1.34 8.19
C LEU A 19 3.31 0.29 8.59
N TYR A 20 4.18 -0.13 7.69
CA TYR A 20 5.29 -1.03 8.03
C TYR A 20 6.17 -0.40 9.13
N GLU A 21 6.76 -1.23 9.98
CA GLU A 21 7.53 -0.85 11.17
C GLU A 21 6.69 -0.41 12.39
N SER A 22 5.39 -0.17 12.24
CA SER A 22 4.46 0.19 13.34
C SER A 22 4.82 1.47 14.13
N MET A 23 5.61 2.37 13.54
CA MET A 23 6.09 3.57 14.23
C MET A 23 4.95 4.55 14.59
N LEU A 24 3.84 4.54 13.83
CA LEU A 24 2.67 5.39 14.14
C LEU A 24 2.07 5.09 15.53
N GLU A 25 2.15 3.85 16.02
CA GLU A 25 1.72 3.53 17.40
C GLU A 25 2.49 4.34 18.44
N THR A 26 3.78 4.59 18.20
CA THR A 26 4.62 5.43 19.07
C THR A 26 4.20 6.90 19.01
N VAL A 27 3.84 7.40 17.83
CA VAL A 27 3.34 8.77 17.67
C VAL A 27 2.01 8.96 18.39
N ILE A 28 1.08 8.02 18.24
CA ILE A 28 -0.21 8.00 18.95
C ILE A 28 0.03 8.02 20.47
N TYR A 29 0.92 7.15 20.97
CA TYR A 29 1.28 7.15 22.38
C TYR A 29 1.87 8.50 22.83
N ALA A 30 2.75 9.10 22.05
CA ALA A 30 3.36 10.39 22.36
C ALA A 30 2.33 11.52 22.36
N ARG A 31 1.43 11.52 21.38
CA ARG A 31 0.29 12.45 21.31
C ARG A 31 -0.56 12.40 22.58
N ASP A 32 -1.03 11.20 22.92
CA ASP A 32 -1.97 11.01 24.03
C ASP A 32 -1.33 11.33 25.39
N LYS A 33 0.00 11.21 25.49
CA LYS A 33 0.71 11.43 26.76
C LYS A 33 1.24 12.84 26.93
N TRP A 34 1.68 13.48 25.87
CA TRP A 34 2.46 14.72 26.00
C TRP A 34 1.95 15.90 25.18
N LEU A 35 1.09 15.69 24.18
CA LEU A 35 0.57 16.81 23.39
C LEU A 35 -0.48 17.57 24.18
N VAL A 36 -0.44 18.91 24.20
CA VAL A 36 -1.50 19.73 24.76
C VAL A 36 -2.80 19.58 23.95
N SER A 37 -3.94 19.95 24.52
CA SER A 37 -5.26 19.73 23.92
C SER A 37 -5.48 20.44 22.58
N ASP A 38 -4.81 21.55 22.34
CA ASP A 38 -4.78 22.34 21.11
C ASP A 38 -3.45 22.21 20.34
N GLY A 39 -2.67 21.19 20.69
CA GLY A 39 -1.37 20.92 20.11
C GLY A 39 -1.43 20.42 18.67
N ILE A 40 -0.30 20.51 17.99
CA ILE A 40 -0.16 20.23 16.57
C ILE A 40 0.73 19.01 16.32
N LEU A 41 0.35 18.19 15.34
CA LEU A 41 1.17 17.09 14.83
C LEU A 41 1.61 17.36 13.40
N PHE A 42 2.85 16.93 13.07
CA PHE A 42 3.39 17.01 11.73
C PHE A 42 4.06 15.68 11.32
N PRO A 43 3.59 15.02 10.21
CA PRO A 43 2.35 15.28 9.43
C PRO A 43 1.10 15.04 10.27
N ASP A 44 0.01 15.73 9.95
CA ASP A 44 -1.28 15.58 10.64
C ASP A 44 -2.29 14.72 9.87
N LYS A 45 -2.08 14.52 8.56
CA LYS A 45 -2.92 13.67 7.71
C LYS A 45 -2.09 12.72 6.88
N ALA A 46 -2.61 11.51 6.67
CA ALA A 46 -2.08 10.57 5.69
C ALA A 46 -3.21 9.86 4.95
N VAL A 47 -3.01 9.61 3.66
CA VAL A 47 -3.96 8.85 2.83
C VAL A 47 -3.18 7.80 2.05
N MET A 48 -3.66 6.56 2.04
CA MET A 48 -3.10 5.48 1.25
C MET A 48 -4.00 5.19 0.06
N TYR A 49 -3.39 4.96 -1.09
CA TYR A 49 -4.05 4.68 -2.36
C TYR A 49 -3.63 3.34 -2.93
N VAL A 50 -4.46 2.80 -3.82
CA VAL A 50 -4.15 1.63 -4.64
C VAL A 50 -4.50 1.89 -6.10
N CYS A 51 -3.71 1.31 -7.02
CA CYS A 51 -3.97 1.28 -8.48
C CYS A 51 -3.44 -0.01 -9.09
N GLY A 52 -3.92 -0.36 -10.27
CA GLY A 52 -3.46 -1.51 -11.05
C GLY A 52 -2.31 -1.13 -11.99
N VAL A 53 -1.35 -2.04 -12.17
CA VAL A 53 -0.17 -1.80 -13.00
C VAL A 53 0.13 -2.93 -13.96
N GLU A 54 0.66 -2.55 -15.14
CA GLU A 54 1.34 -3.43 -16.07
C GLU A 54 2.82 -3.51 -15.69
N ASP A 55 3.30 -4.68 -15.31
CA ASP A 55 4.69 -4.91 -14.91
C ASP A 55 5.09 -6.38 -15.13
N GLY A 56 4.80 -6.89 -16.33
CA GLY A 56 5.02 -8.28 -16.69
C GLY A 56 6.48 -8.69 -16.66
N GLN A 57 7.38 -7.77 -17.03
CA GLN A 57 8.81 -8.06 -17.03
C GLN A 57 9.32 -8.38 -15.62
N VAL A 58 9.08 -7.52 -14.65
CA VAL A 58 9.58 -7.72 -13.27
C VAL A 58 8.88 -8.90 -12.60
N LYS A 59 7.56 -9.09 -12.85
CA LYS A 59 6.85 -10.28 -12.38
C LYS A 59 7.49 -11.56 -12.89
N ASN A 60 7.82 -11.61 -14.18
CA ASN A 60 8.48 -12.77 -14.78
C ASN A 60 9.86 -13.00 -14.19
N GLU A 61 10.69 -11.95 -14.05
CA GLU A 61 12.05 -12.05 -13.53
C GLU A 61 12.13 -12.45 -12.05
N ARG A 62 11.20 -11.96 -11.22
CA ARG A 62 11.27 -12.14 -9.75
C ARG A 62 10.36 -13.26 -9.22
N ILE A 63 9.28 -13.60 -9.94
CA ILE A 63 8.26 -14.53 -9.46
C ILE A 63 8.13 -15.72 -10.42
N ASP A 64 7.73 -15.49 -11.67
CA ASP A 64 7.40 -16.56 -12.59
C ASP A 64 8.65 -17.33 -13.07
N PHE A 65 9.85 -16.73 -13.00
CA PHE A 65 11.15 -17.37 -13.19
C PHE A 65 11.29 -18.70 -12.41
N TRP A 66 10.73 -18.77 -11.20
CA TRP A 66 10.82 -19.95 -10.34
C TRP A 66 9.99 -21.15 -10.84
N SER A 67 9.14 -20.97 -11.84
CA SER A 67 8.35 -22.07 -12.42
C SER A 67 9.23 -23.06 -13.20
N ASP A 68 10.32 -22.57 -13.82
CA ASP A 68 11.30 -23.39 -14.55
C ASP A 68 12.71 -22.80 -14.41
N VAL A 69 13.52 -23.39 -13.54
CA VAL A 69 14.92 -22.98 -13.30
C VAL A 69 15.83 -24.03 -13.88
N TYR A 70 16.36 -23.78 -15.07
CA TYR A 70 17.22 -24.73 -15.81
C TYR A 70 16.58 -26.12 -16.01
N GLY A 71 15.27 -26.18 -16.22
CA GLY A 71 14.53 -27.43 -16.38
C GLY A 71 14.04 -28.06 -15.08
N PHE A 72 14.25 -27.41 -13.93
CA PHE A 72 13.74 -27.84 -12.63
C PHE A 72 12.49 -27.04 -12.23
N ASP A 73 11.44 -27.75 -11.82
CA ASP A 73 10.25 -27.14 -11.23
C ASP A 73 10.57 -26.64 -9.81
N MET A 74 10.56 -25.32 -9.63
CA MET A 74 10.75 -24.62 -8.37
C MET A 74 9.49 -23.85 -7.93
N THR A 75 8.32 -24.29 -8.36
CA THR A 75 7.02 -23.68 -8.03
C THR A 75 6.82 -23.40 -6.54
N PRO A 76 7.27 -24.24 -5.58
CA PRO A 76 7.17 -23.89 -4.16
C PRO A 76 7.90 -22.59 -3.78
N ILE A 77 8.99 -22.24 -4.48
CA ILE A 77 9.68 -20.96 -4.26
C ILE A 77 8.90 -19.82 -4.91
N ARG A 78 8.34 -20.03 -6.11
CA ARG A 78 7.45 -19.08 -6.77
C ARG A 78 6.28 -18.68 -5.86
N ASP A 79 5.66 -19.66 -5.20
CA ASP A 79 4.53 -19.42 -4.30
C ASP A 79 4.91 -18.61 -3.05
N ILE A 80 6.16 -18.71 -2.59
CA ILE A 80 6.70 -17.87 -1.52
C ILE A 80 6.96 -16.46 -2.07
N ALA A 81 7.65 -16.34 -3.20
CA ALA A 81 8.00 -15.07 -3.83
C ALA A 81 6.76 -14.22 -4.15
N LEU A 82 5.67 -14.87 -4.61
CA LEU A 82 4.40 -14.20 -4.88
C LEU A 82 3.79 -13.52 -3.65
N LYS A 83 3.98 -14.11 -2.47
CA LYS A 83 3.42 -13.62 -1.19
C LYS A 83 4.27 -12.53 -0.53
N GLU A 84 5.42 -12.22 -1.07
CA GLU A 84 6.29 -11.15 -0.59
C GLU A 84 6.12 -9.91 -1.47
N PRO A 85 5.48 -8.84 -0.95
CA PRO A 85 5.35 -7.59 -1.70
C PRO A 85 6.71 -7.02 -2.08
N VAL A 86 6.80 -6.44 -3.27
CA VAL A 86 8.05 -5.82 -3.75
C VAL A 86 7.99 -4.33 -3.49
N VAL A 87 9.00 -3.79 -2.82
CA VAL A 87 9.15 -2.34 -2.64
C VAL A 87 10.14 -1.83 -3.68
N ASP A 88 9.62 -1.18 -4.71
CA ASP A 88 10.43 -0.61 -5.79
C ASP A 88 9.74 0.57 -6.47
N VAL A 89 10.46 1.22 -7.40
CA VAL A 89 9.94 2.35 -8.17
C VAL A 89 9.09 1.81 -9.32
N VAL A 90 7.87 2.31 -9.40
CA VAL A 90 6.95 2.05 -10.51
C VAL A 90 6.93 3.26 -11.43
N GLU A 91 7.14 3.05 -12.73
CA GLU A 91 7.02 4.12 -13.71
C GLU A 91 5.55 4.55 -13.89
N ALA A 92 5.30 5.84 -14.00
CA ALA A 92 3.94 6.37 -14.21
C ALA A 92 3.20 5.74 -15.39
N LYS A 93 3.94 5.41 -16.47
CA LYS A 93 3.36 4.77 -17.67
C LYS A 93 2.85 3.34 -17.41
N ALA A 94 3.35 2.66 -16.37
CA ALA A 94 2.94 1.31 -15.99
C ALA A 94 1.55 1.29 -15.31
N VAL A 95 1.08 2.43 -14.81
CA VAL A 95 -0.25 2.52 -14.20
C VAL A 95 -1.33 2.34 -15.26
N VAL A 96 -2.20 1.35 -15.07
CA VAL A 96 -3.25 0.95 -16.02
C VAL A 96 -4.63 1.45 -15.62
N THR A 97 -4.86 1.65 -14.33
CA THR A 97 -6.16 2.05 -13.78
C THR A 97 -6.13 3.47 -13.21
N ASP A 98 -7.28 3.97 -12.80
CA ASP A 98 -7.34 5.06 -11.82
C ASP A 98 -6.71 4.63 -10.48
N SER A 99 -6.54 5.60 -9.59
CA SER A 99 -6.07 5.39 -8.22
C SER A 99 -7.19 5.73 -7.26
N VAL A 100 -7.45 4.84 -6.29
CA VAL A 100 -8.50 5.05 -5.29
C VAL A 100 -7.94 5.00 -3.88
N PRO A 101 -8.44 5.82 -2.95
CA PRO A 101 -8.01 5.79 -1.56
C PRO A 101 -8.52 4.52 -0.87
N ILE A 102 -7.66 3.90 -0.04
CA ILE A 102 -7.99 2.72 0.77
C ILE A 102 -7.87 2.96 2.27
N LEU A 103 -7.20 4.04 2.69
CA LEU A 103 -7.09 4.40 4.09
C LEU A 103 -6.93 5.91 4.22
N HIS A 104 -7.71 6.52 5.12
CA HIS A 104 -7.56 7.90 5.55
C HIS A 104 -7.22 7.95 7.03
N LEU A 105 -6.15 8.63 7.38
CA LEU A 105 -5.72 8.84 8.76
C LEU A 105 -5.68 10.32 9.10
N ASP A 106 -6.37 10.67 10.15
CA ASP A 106 -6.19 11.92 10.89
C ASP A 106 -5.33 11.60 12.12
N ILE A 107 -4.07 12.04 12.13
CA ILE A 107 -3.11 11.64 13.15
C ILE A 107 -3.45 12.23 14.52
N LEU A 108 -4.20 13.34 14.55
CA LEU A 108 -4.67 13.94 15.80
C LEU A 108 -5.75 13.10 16.51
N THR A 109 -6.51 12.32 15.74
CA THR A 109 -7.68 11.60 16.29
C THR A 109 -7.65 10.09 16.08
N CYS A 110 -6.80 9.59 15.18
CA CYS A 110 -6.74 8.15 14.91
C CYS A 110 -6.33 7.35 16.15
N THR A 111 -6.80 6.10 16.20
CA THR A 111 -6.50 5.15 17.27
C THR A 111 -5.63 4.00 16.74
N LYS A 112 -5.01 3.23 17.64
CA LYS A 112 -4.19 2.07 17.27
C LYS A 112 -5.01 0.99 16.54
N GLU A 113 -6.29 0.86 16.89
CA GLU A 113 -7.19 -0.12 16.29
C GLU A 113 -7.45 0.18 14.80
N GLN A 114 -7.45 1.47 14.43
CA GLN A 114 -7.61 1.90 13.04
C GLN A 114 -6.38 1.64 12.16
N LEU A 115 -5.24 1.27 12.73
CA LEU A 115 -4.06 0.86 11.98
C LEU A 115 -4.19 -0.57 11.41
N GLY A 116 -5.14 -1.35 11.93
CA GLY A 116 -5.66 -2.53 11.26
C GLY A 116 -6.95 -2.18 10.53
N PHE A 117 -6.99 -2.29 9.21
CA PHE A 117 -8.13 -1.85 8.43
C PHE A 117 -8.58 -2.88 7.39
N THR A 118 -9.82 -2.71 6.94
CA THR A 118 -10.38 -3.38 5.76
C THR A 118 -11.01 -2.30 4.90
N SER A 119 -10.75 -2.32 3.60
CA SER A 119 -11.29 -1.35 2.65
C SER A 119 -11.64 -2.02 1.33
N SER A 120 -12.81 -1.71 0.79
CA SER A 120 -13.19 -2.09 -0.56
C SER A 120 -12.72 -1.05 -1.56
N PHE A 121 -12.37 -1.49 -2.77
CA PHE A 121 -11.95 -0.61 -3.85
C PHE A 121 -12.53 -1.09 -5.20
N ALA A 122 -12.63 -0.14 -6.14
CA ALA A 122 -13.01 -0.41 -7.51
C ALA A 122 -12.10 0.40 -8.44
N LEU A 123 -11.28 -0.29 -9.24
CA LEU A 123 -10.28 0.29 -10.12
C LEU A 123 -10.75 0.22 -11.56
N LYS A 124 -10.98 1.38 -12.18
CA LYS A 124 -11.38 1.44 -13.57
C LYS A 124 -10.16 1.47 -14.48
N ALA A 125 -10.11 0.57 -15.47
CA ALA A 125 -9.04 0.53 -16.45
C ALA A 125 -9.10 1.77 -17.38
N ASN A 126 -7.97 2.49 -17.49
CA ASN A 126 -7.83 3.70 -18.28
C ASN A 126 -7.47 3.42 -19.74
N ARG A 127 -7.01 2.21 -20.04
CA ARG A 127 -6.63 1.71 -21.37
C ARG A 127 -6.78 0.19 -21.44
N ASN A 128 -6.71 -0.36 -22.64
CA ASN A 128 -6.60 -1.81 -22.84
C ASN A 128 -5.17 -2.22 -22.47
N ASP A 129 -5.01 -3.07 -21.46
CA ASP A 129 -3.70 -3.55 -21.03
C ASP A 129 -3.82 -4.75 -20.08
N TYR A 130 -2.68 -5.28 -19.66
CA TYR A 130 -2.57 -6.27 -18.60
C TYR A 130 -2.48 -5.61 -17.24
N ILE A 131 -3.07 -6.23 -16.21
CA ILE A 131 -2.84 -5.91 -14.81
C ILE A 131 -2.09 -7.08 -14.19
N HIS A 132 -0.81 -6.86 -13.90
CA HIS A 132 0.09 -7.86 -13.32
C HIS A 132 0.14 -7.76 -11.79
N GLY A 133 -0.18 -6.60 -11.24
CA GLY A 133 -0.15 -6.33 -9.81
C GLY A 133 -0.95 -5.11 -9.41
N LEU A 134 -1.13 -4.97 -8.11
CA LEU A 134 -1.62 -3.75 -7.48
C LEU A 134 -0.44 -2.99 -6.87
N VAL A 135 -0.45 -1.67 -7.02
CA VAL A 135 0.53 -0.77 -6.42
C VAL A 135 -0.14 0.06 -5.37
N ALA A 136 0.41 0.03 -4.16
CA ALA A 136 0.03 0.93 -3.10
C ALA A 136 1.08 2.03 -2.91
N TYR A 137 0.60 3.24 -2.67
CA TYR A 137 1.37 4.41 -2.35
C TYR A 137 0.63 5.29 -1.34
N PHE A 138 1.28 6.30 -0.80
CA PHE A 138 0.63 7.18 0.17
C PHE A 138 0.98 8.65 -0.02
N GLU A 139 0.16 9.48 0.56
CA GLU A 139 0.33 10.92 0.67
C GLU A 139 0.32 11.33 2.13
N CYS A 140 1.15 12.32 2.47
CA CYS A 140 1.14 12.96 3.77
C CYS A 140 0.91 14.45 3.61
N ALA A 141 0.12 15.03 4.52
CA ALA A 141 -0.14 16.45 4.54
C ALA A 141 0.17 17.07 5.91
N PHE A 142 0.53 18.35 5.84
CA PHE A 142 0.80 19.26 6.93
C PHE A 142 -0.23 20.38 6.82
N THR A 143 -1.44 20.15 7.34
CA THR A 143 -2.57 21.07 7.12
C THR A 143 -2.64 22.18 8.14
N GLN A 144 -1.98 22.03 9.29
CA GLN A 144 -2.02 22.98 10.40
C GLN A 144 -0.91 24.03 10.33
N VAL A 145 -0.36 24.28 9.15
CA VAL A 145 0.58 25.36 8.87
C VAL A 145 -0.11 26.51 8.13
N HIS A 146 0.47 27.72 8.18
CA HIS A 146 -0.10 28.89 7.53
C HIS A 146 -0.45 28.67 6.05
N LYS A 147 0.39 27.92 5.32
CA LYS A 147 0.15 27.45 3.96
C LYS A 147 0.26 25.94 3.94
N PRO A 148 -0.85 25.20 3.85
CA PRO A 148 -0.80 23.74 3.81
C PRO A 148 0.14 23.22 2.73
N ILE A 149 0.95 22.23 3.08
CA ILE A 149 1.88 21.54 2.20
C ILE A 149 1.71 20.02 2.37
N GLY A 150 2.26 19.25 1.44
CA GLY A 150 2.24 17.79 1.51
C GLY A 150 3.21 17.19 0.49
N PHE A 151 3.33 15.89 0.52
CA PHE A 151 4.05 15.13 -0.48
C PHE A 151 3.31 13.84 -0.80
N SER A 152 3.60 13.28 -1.97
CA SER A 152 3.04 12.02 -2.44
C SER A 152 4.18 11.07 -2.83
N THR A 153 3.99 9.78 -2.54
CA THR A 153 4.86 8.70 -3.01
C THR A 153 4.31 8.01 -4.26
N ALA A 154 3.35 8.65 -4.96
CA ALA A 154 2.73 8.12 -6.16
C ALA A 154 3.73 7.90 -7.31
N PRO A 155 3.49 6.94 -8.22
CA PRO A 155 4.34 6.66 -9.37
C PRO A 155 4.58 7.88 -10.29
N PHE A 156 3.64 8.81 -10.33
CA PHE A 156 3.69 10.03 -11.16
C PHE A 156 4.22 11.26 -10.40
N CYS A 157 4.69 11.09 -9.17
CA CYS A 157 5.27 12.14 -8.35
C CYS A 157 6.80 12.04 -8.31
N ARG A 158 7.44 13.04 -7.69
CA ARG A 158 8.88 13.02 -7.48
C ARG A 158 9.29 11.82 -6.62
N TYR A 159 10.37 11.14 -7.00
CA TYR A 159 10.94 10.02 -6.25
C TYR A 159 11.10 10.33 -4.76
N THR A 160 10.73 9.36 -3.95
CA THR A 160 10.99 9.33 -2.51
C THR A 160 11.62 7.98 -2.13
N HIS A 161 12.32 7.91 -1.01
CA HIS A 161 12.92 6.65 -0.54
C HIS A 161 11.87 5.60 -0.12
N TRP A 162 10.61 5.99 0.12
CA TRP A 162 9.51 5.03 0.37
C TRP A 162 9.11 4.25 -0.87
N LYS A 163 9.44 4.74 -2.08
CA LYS A 163 9.07 4.09 -3.33
C LYS A 163 7.56 3.77 -3.37
N GLN A 164 7.18 2.64 -3.99
CA GLN A 164 5.84 2.07 -3.97
C GLN A 164 5.90 0.62 -3.48
N THR A 165 4.78 0.08 -2.99
CA THR A 165 4.65 -1.33 -2.61
C THR A 165 3.80 -2.05 -3.64
N ILE A 166 4.35 -3.10 -4.26
CA ILE A 166 3.75 -3.83 -5.36
C ILE A 166 3.31 -5.20 -4.86
N PHE A 167 2.04 -5.53 -5.09
CA PHE A 167 1.43 -6.83 -4.81
C PHE A 167 1.17 -7.52 -6.15
N TYR A 168 2.04 -8.44 -6.58
CA TYR A 168 1.83 -9.17 -7.82
C TYR A 168 0.67 -10.15 -7.68
N LEU A 169 -0.16 -10.24 -8.72
CA LEU A 169 -1.30 -11.15 -8.76
C LEU A 169 -0.86 -12.56 -9.16
N PRO A 170 -1.51 -13.62 -8.62
CA PRO A 170 -1.26 -14.99 -9.05
C PRO A 170 -1.46 -15.16 -10.56
N GLU A 171 -2.53 -14.57 -11.08
CA GLU A 171 -2.90 -14.58 -12.50
C GLU A 171 -2.91 -13.16 -13.07
N THR A 172 -2.51 -13.04 -14.31
CA THR A 172 -2.55 -11.76 -15.04
C THR A 172 -3.98 -11.49 -15.53
N ILE A 173 -4.48 -10.29 -15.27
CA ILE A 173 -5.79 -9.83 -15.73
C ILE A 173 -5.60 -9.07 -17.04
N THR A 174 -6.32 -9.47 -18.09
CA THR A 174 -6.41 -8.72 -19.36
C THR A 174 -7.63 -7.80 -19.28
N ALA A 175 -7.40 -6.50 -19.14
CA ALA A 175 -8.46 -5.51 -18.98
C ALA A 175 -8.65 -4.68 -20.26
N CYS A 176 -9.90 -4.45 -20.63
CA CYS A 176 -10.28 -3.46 -21.63
C CYS A 176 -10.56 -2.11 -20.95
N GLN A 177 -10.33 -1.03 -21.69
CA GLN A 177 -10.62 0.32 -21.21
C GLN A 177 -12.06 0.44 -20.71
N GLY A 178 -12.23 0.94 -19.49
CA GLY A 178 -13.52 1.13 -18.85
C GLY A 178 -14.01 -0.04 -18.02
N GLU A 179 -13.40 -1.23 -18.13
CA GLU A 179 -13.67 -2.35 -17.22
C GLU A 179 -13.19 -2.05 -15.80
N VAL A 180 -13.82 -2.68 -14.82
CA VAL A 180 -13.59 -2.38 -13.39
C VAL A 180 -13.10 -3.63 -12.66
N LEU A 181 -11.95 -3.52 -12.01
CA LEU A 181 -11.43 -4.50 -11.06
C LEU A 181 -11.90 -4.11 -9.67
N GLU A 182 -12.75 -4.94 -9.09
CA GLU A 182 -13.24 -4.76 -7.72
C GLU A 182 -12.44 -5.62 -6.75
N GLY A 183 -12.31 -5.16 -5.51
CA GLY A 183 -11.62 -5.94 -4.50
C GLY A 183 -11.75 -5.38 -3.11
N ASP A 184 -11.31 -6.20 -2.16
CA ASP A 184 -11.14 -5.84 -0.76
C ASP A 184 -9.69 -6.00 -0.36
N ILE A 185 -9.17 -5.05 0.40
CA ILE A 185 -7.85 -5.14 1.02
C ILE A 185 -7.99 -5.10 2.53
N THR A 186 -7.35 -6.05 3.20
CA THR A 186 -7.21 -6.08 4.66
C THR A 186 -5.74 -5.89 5.02
N CYS A 187 -5.47 -5.15 6.07
CA CYS A 187 -4.13 -4.97 6.60
C CYS A 187 -4.15 -5.06 8.13
N LYS A 188 -3.21 -5.77 8.71
CA LYS A 188 -3.03 -5.81 10.18
C LYS A 188 -1.56 -6.04 10.52
N PRO A 189 -1.09 -5.50 11.66
CA PRO A 189 0.21 -5.85 12.20
C PRO A 189 0.31 -7.35 12.46
N ASN A 190 1.44 -7.97 12.09
CA ASN A 190 1.66 -9.38 12.31
C ASN A 190 1.72 -9.72 13.81
N SER A 191 1.12 -10.83 14.20
CA SER A 191 1.00 -11.24 15.61
C SER A 191 2.33 -11.61 16.27
N LYS A 192 3.32 -12.06 15.48
CA LYS A 192 4.65 -12.47 15.99
C LYS A 192 5.65 -11.31 15.98
N ASN A 193 5.60 -10.50 14.93
CA ASN A 193 6.42 -9.30 14.80
C ASN A 193 5.54 -8.13 14.37
N ARG A 194 5.19 -7.25 15.29
CA ARG A 194 4.27 -6.13 15.02
C ARG A 194 4.81 -5.11 14.00
N ARG A 195 6.10 -5.16 13.68
CA ARG A 195 6.69 -4.34 12.63
C ARG A 195 6.31 -4.82 11.24
N ASP A 196 6.06 -6.13 11.08
CA ASP A 196 5.60 -6.74 9.84
C ASP A 196 4.09 -6.53 9.67
N LEU A 197 3.63 -6.58 8.41
CA LEU A 197 2.21 -6.49 8.07
C LEU A 197 1.73 -7.76 7.38
N ASP A 198 0.61 -8.29 7.84
CA ASP A 198 -0.18 -9.30 7.13
C ASP A 198 -1.25 -8.58 6.31
N ILE A 199 -1.27 -8.82 4.99
CA ILE A 199 -2.13 -8.10 4.05
C ILE A 199 -2.89 -9.15 3.23
N GLY A 200 -4.22 -9.11 3.27
CA GLY A 200 -5.10 -9.96 2.45
C GLY A 200 -5.72 -9.13 1.33
N ILE A 201 -5.70 -9.63 0.11
CA ILE A 201 -6.34 -9.00 -1.04
C ILE A 201 -7.28 -10.00 -1.68
N THR A 202 -8.55 -9.63 -1.81
CA THR A 202 -9.58 -10.40 -2.53
C THR A 202 -9.97 -9.62 -3.78
N LEU A 203 -10.01 -10.28 -4.94
CA LEU A 203 -10.29 -9.64 -6.22
C LEU A 203 -11.46 -10.32 -6.94
N THR A 204 -12.24 -9.49 -7.60
CA THR A 204 -13.29 -9.89 -8.55
C THR A 204 -13.18 -9.04 -9.81
N PHE A 205 -13.18 -9.69 -10.96
CA PHE A 205 -13.11 -9.03 -12.26
C PHE A 205 -13.93 -9.80 -13.29
N HIS A 206 -14.88 -9.14 -13.93
CA HIS A 206 -15.72 -9.70 -14.97
C HIS A 206 -15.50 -8.92 -16.28
N GLY A 207 -14.39 -9.22 -16.94
CA GLY A 207 -14.01 -8.56 -18.17
C GLY A 207 -14.25 -9.42 -19.42
N LYS A 208 -14.02 -8.83 -20.56
CA LYS A 208 -14.18 -9.50 -21.86
C LYS A 208 -13.22 -10.68 -22.06
N HIS A 209 -12.02 -10.58 -21.52
CA HIS A 209 -10.93 -11.53 -21.77
C HIS A 209 -10.50 -12.30 -20.51
N THR A 210 -10.82 -11.81 -19.35
CA THR A 210 -10.48 -12.43 -18.05
C THR A 210 -11.70 -12.41 -17.16
N ASP A 211 -11.95 -13.51 -16.47
CA ASP A 211 -12.99 -13.64 -15.45
C ASP A 211 -12.39 -14.19 -14.16
N VAL A 212 -12.43 -13.41 -13.09
CA VAL A 212 -11.89 -13.74 -11.77
C VAL A 212 -12.97 -13.50 -10.73
N THR A 213 -13.26 -14.48 -9.91
CA THR A 213 -14.31 -14.37 -8.88
C THR A 213 -13.74 -14.69 -7.51
N ASN A 214 -13.75 -13.72 -6.59
CA ASN A 214 -13.39 -13.87 -5.19
C ASN A 214 -12.01 -14.56 -4.96
N THR A 215 -11.02 -14.27 -5.82
CA THR A 215 -9.69 -14.82 -5.65
C THR A 215 -8.98 -14.10 -4.51
N HIS A 216 -8.65 -14.84 -3.46
CA HIS A 216 -7.98 -14.31 -2.27
C HIS A 216 -6.50 -14.65 -2.27
N THR A 217 -5.65 -13.67 -1.95
CA THR A 217 -4.21 -13.84 -1.79
C THR A 217 -3.73 -13.16 -0.51
N GLU A 218 -2.96 -13.92 0.28
CA GLU A 218 -2.31 -13.40 1.48
C GLU A 218 -0.87 -12.99 1.16
N TYR A 219 -0.50 -11.79 1.59
CA TYR A 219 0.84 -11.23 1.47
C TYR A 219 1.40 -10.90 2.84
N ARG A 220 2.73 -10.89 2.94
CA ARG A 220 3.42 -10.48 4.14
C ARG A 220 4.55 -9.53 3.81
N LEU A 221 4.46 -8.29 4.27
CA LEU A 221 5.53 -7.29 4.21
C LEU A 221 6.39 -7.42 5.48
N ARG A 222 7.68 -7.76 5.27
CA ARG A 222 8.65 -8.05 6.35
C ARG A 222 10.05 -7.53 6.04
#